data_fdf8c34b1ffe8125bd08486c69931006
#
_entry.id   fdf8c34b1ffe8125bd08486c69931006
#
_cell.length_a   1.000
_cell.length_b   1.000
_cell.length_c   1.000
_cell.angle_alpha   90.00
_cell.angle_beta   90.00
_cell.angle_gamma   90.00
#
_symmetry.space_group_name_H-M   'P 1'
#
loop_
_entity.id
_entity.type
_entity.pdbx_description
1 polymer ?
#
loop_
_entity_poly.entity_id
_entity_poly.type
_entity_poly.pdbx_seq_one_letter_code
_entity_poly.pdbx_strand_id
1 'polypeptide(L)'
;MNRSGVGLADRMPDRFGSLRTRLALLYSIVLFVLAAVMVGAIYLGLSRALSDEPMSRLARFEQLAADAAQTAEAEPASLVPDERPPRPWLVIFEEEVNRRALERLRAYSFTALAGLFLGSLLVGWYVAGLVLRPIGRISAVAREITATDLSRRIDLGGPSDELRDLADTFDEMLGRLDRSFEGQRRFVAEASHELRNPLAVLRTNLDVVMADPEAGPEDFRAAGVVALRAAERMSVLVDDLLLYAHHERPDAVREPLDLTVVVAETVEDFGAAAGRAGVGLELGERAGLAVLADAAAVRRAVANLLSNAIRVSDDGGSIRVSTGGDGDLVWVSVVDDGPGIAVEHIDNVFQRFWRGDRSSTREAGRSGLGLAIVRQIAEGHGGRATVRSTPGEGATFTVWLPRYVDRVVARRERA
;
A
#
# COMPACT_ATOMS: atom_id res chain seq x y z
N MET A 1 15.50 -30.01 -27.30
CA MET A 1 15.98 -31.09 -26.43
C MET A 1 16.54 -30.46 -25.18
N ASN A 2 15.78 -30.38 -24.10
CA ASN A 2 16.21 -30.66 -22.73
C ASN A 2 14.98 -30.70 -21.83
N ARG A 3 14.52 -31.92 -21.53
CA ARG A 3 13.57 -32.25 -20.48
C ARG A 3 14.42 -32.74 -19.31
N SER A 4 14.25 -32.16 -18.14
CA SER A 4 14.33 -32.92 -16.89
C SER A 4 14.41 -31.97 -15.73
N GLY A 5 13.43 -32.03 -14.86
CA GLY A 5 13.38 -31.30 -13.59
C GLY A 5 11.98 -31.17 -13.03
N VAL A 6 11.10 -32.17 -13.30
CA VAL A 6 9.81 -32.25 -12.58
C VAL A 6 10.11 -32.86 -11.22
N GLY A 7 10.16 -31.98 -10.21
CA GLY A 7 10.39 -32.36 -8.83
C GLY A 7 9.27 -33.26 -8.30
N LEU A 8 9.63 -34.20 -7.42
CA LEU A 8 8.75 -35.13 -6.70
C LEU A 8 7.57 -34.44 -5.96
N ALA A 9 7.59 -33.11 -5.84
CA ALA A 9 6.56 -32.31 -5.17
C ALA A 9 5.24 -32.18 -5.97
N ASP A 10 5.25 -32.47 -7.27
CA ASP A 10 4.10 -32.24 -8.17
C ASP A 10 3.16 -33.47 -8.29
N ARG A 11 3.44 -34.55 -7.54
CA ARG A 11 2.65 -35.79 -7.58
C ARG A 11 1.82 -36.07 -6.33
N MET A 12 1.75 -35.15 -5.36
CA MET A 12 0.86 -35.36 -4.22
C MET A 12 -0.57 -34.91 -4.57
N PRO A 13 -1.58 -35.75 -4.32
CA PRO A 13 -2.98 -35.36 -4.56
C PRO A 13 -3.31 -34.12 -3.73
N ASP A 14 -4.10 -33.21 -4.27
CA ASP A 14 -4.44 -31.86 -3.75
C ASP A 14 -4.88 -31.81 -2.26
N ARG A 15 -5.30 -32.93 -1.69
CA ARG A 15 -5.68 -33.07 -0.29
C ARG A 15 -4.49 -32.96 0.68
N PHE A 16 -3.25 -33.26 0.26
CA PHE A 16 -2.02 -33.12 1.07
C PHE A 16 -1.27 -31.81 0.76
N GLY A 17 -1.75 -31.03 -0.21
CA GLY A 17 -1.12 -29.77 -0.62
C GLY A 17 -1.42 -28.56 0.26
N SER A 18 -2.39 -28.66 1.20
CA SER A 18 -2.73 -27.51 2.02
C SER A 18 -1.62 -27.17 3.02
N LEU A 19 -1.32 -25.90 3.20
CA LEU A 19 -0.33 -25.40 4.18
C LEU A 19 -0.62 -25.94 5.59
N ARG A 20 -1.91 -26.12 5.91
CA ARG A 20 -2.40 -26.69 7.16
C ARG A 20 -1.91 -28.12 7.40
N THR A 21 -2.03 -28.98 6.39
CA THR A 21 -1.58 -30.38 6.51
C THR A 21 -0.06 -30.49 6.56
N ARG A 22 0.66 -29.65 5.80
CA ARG A 22 2.14 -29.62 5.83
C ARG A 22 2.66 -29.18 7.19
N LEU A 23 2.10 -28.12 7.79
CA LEU A 23 2.47 -27.66 9.12
C LEU A 23 2.14 -28.68 10.20
N ALA A 24 0.94 -29.26 10.18
CA ALA A 24 0.56 -30.30 11.13
C ALA A 24 1.50 -31.51 11.08
N LEU A 25 1.83 -31.98 9.87
CA LEU A 25 2.79 -33.07 9.66
C LEU A 25 4.19 -32.72 10.16
N LEU A 26 4.68 -31.52 9.83
CA LEU A 26 6.02 -31.08 10.22
C LEU A 26 6.16 -31.04 11.75
N TYR A 27 5.22 -30.40 12.44
CA TYR A 27 5.23 -30.34 13.91
C TYR A 27 5.08 -31.74 14.54
N SER A 28 4.22 -32.60 13.98
CA SER A 28 4.05 -33.96 14.48
C SER A 28 5.31 -34.80 14.29
N ILE A 29 5.99 -34.68 13.15
CA ILE A 29 7.26 -35.38 12.90
C ILE A 29 8.34 -34.90 13.85
N VAL A 30 8.49 -33.59 14.05
CA VAL A 30 9.49 -33.04 14.98
C VAL A 30 9.26 -33.53 16.41
N LEU A 31 8.02 -33.46 16.90
CA LEU A 31 7.65 -33.91 18.23
C LEU A 31 7.86 -35.42 18.41
N PHE A 32 7.48 -36.20 17.37
CA PHE A 32 7.71 -37.65 17.38
C PHE A 32 9.18 -38.01 17.40
N VAL A 33 10.02 -37.40 16.60
CA VAL A 33 11.47 -37.64 16.59
C VAL A 33 12.07 -37.29 17.93
N LEU A 34 11.71 -36.16 18.55
CA LEU A 34 12.18 -35.75 19.86
C LEU A 34 11.79 -36.78 20.93
N ALA A 35 10.53 -37.22 20.93
CA ALA A 35 10.03 -38.23 21.85
C ALA A 35 10.71 -39.62 21.64
N ALA A 36 10.91 -40.00 20.39
CA ALA A 36 11.59 -41.26 20.05
C ALA A 36 13.05 -41.27 20.52
N VAL A 37 13.76 -40.14 20.35
CA VAL A 37 15.15 -39.99 20.86
C VAL A 37 15.16 -40.07 22.39
N MET A 38 14.22 -39.38 23.07
CA MET A 38 14.13 -39.41 24.52
C MET A 38 13.85 -40.83 25.06
N VAL A 39 12.87 -41.53 24.50
CA VAL A 39 12.51 -42.88 24.85
C VAL A 39 13.67 -43.86 24.56
N GLY A 40 14.33 -43.67 23.39
CA GLY A 40 15.51 -44.46 23.03
C GLY A 40 16.67 -44.27 24.01
N ALA A 41 16.93 -43.04 24.46
CA ALA A 41 17.96 -42.75 25.47
C ALA A 41 17.63 -43.40 26.82
N ILE A 42 16.37 -43.32 27.28
CA ILE A 42 15.92 -43.99 28.52
C ILE A 42 16.07 -45.51 28.40
N TYR A 43 15.66 -46.07 27.26
CA TYR A 43 15.77 -47.51 27.02
C TYR A 43 17.23 -47.98 27.04
N LEU A 44 18.13 -47.27 26.34
CA LEU A 44 19.58 -47.58 26.33
C LEU A 44 20.23 -47.41 27.70
N GLY A 45 19.85 -46.34 28.43
CA GLY A 45 20.34 -46.14 29.81
C GLY A 45 19.91 -47.26 30.74
N LEU A 46 18.63 -47.64 30.69
CA LEU A 46 18.09 -48.73 31.54
C LEU A 46 18.64 -50.10 31.13
N SER A 47 18.81 -50.39 29.85
CA SER A 47 19.36 -51.64 29.36
C SER A 47 20.84 -51.82 29.81
N ARG A 48 21.64 -50.74 29.78
CA ARG A 48 23.02 -50.74 30.28
C ARG A 48 23.06 -50.96 31.80
N ALA A 49 22.25 -50.21 32.55
CA ALA A 49 22.18 -50.33 33.99
C ALA A 49 21.78 -51.74 34.44
N LEU A 50 20.85 -52.37 33.74
CA LEU A 50 20.42 -53.76 34.02
C LEU A 50 21.45 -54.79 33.57
N SER A 51 22.29 -54.53 32.58
CA SER A 51 23.35 -55.42 32.11
C SER A 51 24.60 -55.38 32.99
N ASP A 52 24.95 -54.25 33.62
CA ASP A 52 26.17 -54.05 34.41
C ASP A 52 25.98 -54.44 35.85
N GLU A 53 24.75 -54.56 36.38
CA GLU A 53 24.51 -54.92 37.81
C GLU A 53 24.85 -56.37 38.25
N PRO A 54 24.64 -57.40 37.40
CA PRO A 54 24.89 -58.78 37.85
C PRO A 54 26.33 -59.03 38.22
N MET A 55 27.28 -58.46 37.45
CA MET A 55 28.73 -58.71 37.69
C MET A 55 29.26 -57.95 38.92
N SER A 56 28.75 -56.77 39.21
CA SER A 56 29.16 -55.98 40.38
C SER A 56 28.60 -56.52 41.68
N ARG A 57 27.43 -57.12 41.69
CA ARG A 57 26.82 -57.76 42.83
C ARG A 57 27.52 -59.10 43.17
N LEU A 58 27.79 -59.90 42.12
CA LEU A 58 28.57 -61.12 42.28
C LEU A 58 29.98 -60.86 42.87
N ALA A 59 30.70 -59.89 42.38
CA ALA A 59 31.97 -59.44 42.87
C ALA A 59 31.90 -58.97 44.34
N ARG A 60 30.86 -58.19 44.70
CA ARG A 60 30.64 -57.80 46.11
C ARG A 60 30.28 -58.97 47.02
N PHE A 61 29.43 -59.88 46.55
CA PHE A 61 29.11 -61.07 47.29
C PHE A 61 30.35 -61.97 47.49
N GLU A 62 31.22 -62.09 46.49
CA GLU A 62 32.50 -62.81 46.62
C GLU A 62 33.47 -62.14 47.61
N GLN A 63 33.52 -60.78 47.58
CA GLN A 63 34.29 -60.04 48.58
C GLN A 63 33.72 -60.18 49.98
N LEU A 64 32.41 -60.01 50.17
CA LEU A 64 31.76 -60.22 51.46
C LEU A 64 31.89 -61.67 51.97
N ALA A 65 31.83 -62.67 51.12
CA ALA A 65 32.03 -64.05 51.43
C ALA A 65 33.53 -64.36 51.79
N ALA A 66 34.46 -63.69 51.11
CA ALA A 66 35.89 -63.80 51.42
C ALA A 66 36.23 -63.10 52.75
N ASP A 67 35.70 -61.95 53.03
CA ASP A 67 35.82 -61.22 54.30
C ASP A 67 35.20 -62.03 55.48
N ALA A 68 34.03 -62.63 55.28
CA ALA A 68 33.38 -63.49 56.24
C ALA A 68 34.18 -64.80 56.51
N ALA A 69 34.82 -65.36 55.50
CA ALA A 69 35.68 -66.53 55.64
C ALA A 69 36.98 -66.19 56.40
N GLN A 70 37.53 -64.98 56.20
CA GLN A 70 38.72 -64.53 56.96
C GLN A 70 38.41 -64.26 58.45
N THR A 71 37.16 -63.81 58.74
CA THR A 71 36.74 -63.61 60.15
C THR A 71 36.28 -64.87 60.85
N ALA A 72 36.01 -65.94 60.11
CA ALA A 72 35.55 -67.25 60.66
C ALA A 72 36.67 -68.27 61.06
N GLU A 73 37.95 -67.87 60.95
CA GLU A 73 39.07 -68.78 61.35
C GLU A 73 39.23 -69.00 62.86
N ALA A 74 38.21 -68.67 63.68
CA ALA A 74 38.32 -68.78 65.13
C ALA A 74 37.41 -69.84 65.81
N GLU A 75 36.68 -70.74 65.13
CA GLU A 75 36.03 -71.87 65.80
C GLU A 75 35.92 -73.10 64.87
N PRO A 76 36.11 -74.35 65.44
CA PRO A 76 36.09 -75.58 64.64
C PRO A 76 34.64 -75.95 64.29
N ALA A 77 34.35 -75.90 63.01
CA ALA A 77 33.06 -76.24 62.46
C ALA A 77 32.71 -77.71 62.53
N SER A 78 31.67 -78.04 63.22
CA SER A 78 30.96 -79.30 63.08
C SER A 78 29.63 -79.09 62.38
N LEU A 79 29.50 -79.74 61.21
CA LEU A 79 28.24 -80.13 60.58
C LEU A 79 27.24 -79.04 60.15
N VAL A 80 27.51 -78.45 59.04
CA VAL A 80 26.42 -77.86 58.18
C VAL A 80 26.52 -78.58 56.85
N PRO A 81 25.38 -79.16 56.33
CA PRO A 81 25.37 -79.76 55.01
C PRO A 81 25.61 -78.64 53.94
N ASP A 82 26.56 -78.89 53.06
CA ASP A 82 26.91 -78.03 51.96
C ASP A 82 25.82 -78.12 50.84
N GLU A 83 24.61 -77.72 51.17
CA GLU A 83 23.52 -77.48 50.16
C GLU A 83 23.44 -76.02 49.84
N ARG A 84 24.49 -75.46 49.26
CA ARG A 84 24.37 -74.23 48.52
C ARG A 84 23.62 -74.53 47.20
N PRO A 85 22.40 -73.96 46.98
CA PRO A 85 21.74 -74.21 45.74
C PRO A 85 22.63 -73.74 44.59
N PRO A 86 22.71 -74.47 43.47
CA PRO A 86 23.61 -74.14 42.40
C PRO A 86 23.30 -72.73 41.88
N ARG A 87 24.28 -71.85 42.03
CA ARG A 87 24.29 -70.46 41.64
C ARG A 87 23.75 -70.17 40.22
N PRO A 88 23.72 -71.08 39.22
CA PRO A 88 23.20 -70.89 37.89
C PRO A 88 21.72 -70.49 37.82
N TRP A 89 20.85 -71.01 38.69
CA TRP A 89 19.40 -70.74 38.57
C TRP A 89 19.01 -69.32 38.97
N LEU A 90 19.72 -68.64 39.87
CA LEU A 90 19.52 -67.29 40.27
C LEU A 90 19.87 -66.29 39.09
N VAL A 91 20.98 -66.58 38.43
CA VAL A 91 21.38 -65.77 37.23
C VAL A 91 20.41 -65.97 36.11
N ILE A 92 19.99 -67.22 35.85
CA ILE A 92 18.96 -67.49 34.81
C ILE A 92 17.63 -66.86 35.16
N PHE A 93 17.21 -66.80 36.41
CA PHE A 93 16.00 -66.17 36.86
C PHE A 93 16.09 -64.66 36.76
N GLU A 94 17.18 -63.99 37.08
CA GLU A 94 17.43 -62.57 36.95
C GLU A 94 17.44 -62.16 35.47
N GLU A 95 18.09 -62.90 34.57
CA GLU A 95 18.07 -62.67 33.15
C GLU A 95 16.68 -62.79 32.57
N GLU A 96 15.91 -63.79 32.98
CA GLU A 96 14.51 -63.95 32.48
C GLU A 96 13.58 -62.82 32.98
N VAL A 97 13.73 -62.37 34.24
CA VAL A 97 12.97 -61.25 34.79
C VAL A 97 13.33 -59.94 34.07
N ASN A 98 14.65 -59.71 33.88
CA ASN A 98 15.11 -58.51 33.16
C ASN A 98 14.68 -58.52 31.71
N ARG A 99 14.74 -59.66 31.03
CA ARG A 99 14.25 -59.79 29.65
C ARG A 99 12.77 -59.48 29.54
N ARG A 100 11.94 -60.01 30.40
CA ARG A 100 10.48 -59.73 30.42
C ARG A 100 10.19 -58.28 30.77
N ALA A 101 10.95 -57.68 31.66
CA ALA A 101 10.82 -56.26 32.00
C ALA A 101 11.14 -55.36 30.79
N LEU A 102 12.23 -55.65 30.08
CA LEU A 102 12.63 -54.94 28.88
C LEU A 102 11.60 -55.11 27.71
N GLU A 103 11.08 -56.33 27.53
CA GLU A 103 10.03 -56.58 26.52
C GLU A 103 8.76 -55.79 26.82
N ARG A 104 8.30 -55.73 28.06
CA ARG A 104 7.15 -54.92 28.47
C ARG A 104 7.42 -53.44 28.32
N LEU A 105 8.58 -52.95 28.74
CA LEU A 105 8.99 -51.58 28.57
C LEU A 105 8.99 -51.18 27.09
N ARG A 106 9.53 -52.06 26.24
CA ARG A 106 9.53 -51.85 24.78
C ARG A 106 8.09 -51.75 24.23
N ALA A 107 7.19 -52.66 24.63
CA ALA A 107 5.79 -52.65 24.20
C ALA A 107 5.07 -51.37 24.65
N TYR A 108 5.23 -50.96 25.92
CA TYR A 108 4.66 -49.71 26.43
C TYR A 108 5.24 -48.47 25.76
N SER A 109 6.54 -48.46 25.46
CA SER A 109 7.18 -47.36 24.75
C SER A 109 6.66 -47.20 23.34
N PHE A 110 6.48 -48.29 22.60
CA PHE A 110 5.89 -48.23 21.25
C PHE A 110 4.43 -47.75 21.25
N THR A 111 3.61 -48.24 22.21
CA THR A 111 2.22 -47.80 22.35
C THR A 111 2.12 -46.33 22.73
N ALA A 112 2.98 -45.86 23.64
CA ALA A 112 3.06 -44.46 24.05
C ALA A 112 3.49 -43.54 22.87
N LEU A 113 4.52 -43.95 22.13
CA LEU A 113 4.98 -43.22 20.94
C LEU A 113 3.90 -43.14 19.83
N ALA A 114 3.21 -44.25 19.58
CA ALA A 114 2.12 -44.29 18.63
C ALA A 114 0.95 -43.35 19.04
N GLY A 115 0.58 -43.41 20.34
CA GLY A 115 -0.46 -42.52 20.89
C GLY A 115 -0.05 -41.04 20.83
N LEU A 116 1.21 -40.72 21.15
CA LEU A 116 1.76 -39.38 21.08
C LEU A 116 1.76 -38.86 19.62
N PHE A 117 2.14 -39.68 18.65
CA PHE A 117 2.14 -39.34 17.23
C PHE A 117 0.74 -39.01 16.75
N LEU A 118 -0.25 -39.87 17.02
CA LEU A 118 -1.63 -39.62 16.63
C LEU A 118 -2.22 -38.41 17.34
N GLY A 119 -1.95 -38.25 18.63
CA GLY A 119 -2.39 -37.09 19.39
C GLY A 119 -1.77 -35.78 18.86
N SER A 120 -0.47 -35.78 18.56
CA SER A 120 0.23 -34.62 18.00
C SER A 120 -0.31 -34.25 16.62
N LEU A 121 -0.68 -35.23 15.79
CA LEU A 121 -1.27 -35.00 14.48
C LEU A 121 -2.64 -34.30 14.58
N LEU A 122 -3.48 -34.74 15.52
CA LEU A 122 -4.79 -34.14 15.76
C LEU A 122 -4.67 -32.71 16.29
N VAL A 123 -3.83 -32.50 17.30
CA VAL A 123 -3.59 -31.16 17.88
C VAL A 123 -2.97 -30.23 16.84
N GLY A 124 -1.95 -30.69 16.12
CA GLY A 124 -1.30 -29.92 15.07
C GLY A 124 -2.27 -29.50 13.95
N TRP A 125 -3.16 -30.41 13.54
CA TRP A 125 -4.19 -30.11 12.56
C TRP A 125 -5.21 -29.07 13.06
N TYR A 126 -5.63 -29.16 14.31
CA TYR A 126 -6.53 -28.21 14.94
C TYR A 126 -5.92 -26.81 15.05
N VAL A 127 -4.69 -26.74 15.61
CA VAL A 127 -3.97 -25.48 15.80
C VAL A 127 -3.63 -24.81 14.45
N ALA A 128 -3.13 -25.58 13.47
CA ALA A 128 -2.88 -25.06 12.14
C ALA A 128 -4.16 -24.51 11.50
N GLY A 129 -5.32 -25.14 11.74
CA GLY A 129 -6.62 -24.65 11.29
C GLY A 129 -7.00 -23.33 11.93
N LEU A 130 -6.72 -23.15 13.21
CA LEU A 130 -7.03 -21.92 13.94
C LEU A 130 -6.17 -20.75 13.45
N VAL A 131 -4.86 -20.98 13.36
CA VAL A 131 -3.87 -19.95 12.94
C VAL A 131 -4.03 -19.54 11.47
N LEU A 132 -4.44 -20.46 10.59
CA LEU A 132 -4.59 -20.17 9.15
C LEU A 132 -5.98 -19.63 8.74
N ARG A 133 -6.98 -19.64 9.63
CA ARG A 133 -8.32 -19.09 9.35
C ARG A 133 -8.29 -17.62 8.90
N PRO A 134 -7.55 -16.71 9.55
CA PRO A 134 -7.45 -15.31 9.14
C PRO A 134 -6.93 -15.15 7.71
N ILE A 135 -5.89 -15.90 7.33
CA ILE A 135 -5.32 -15.89 5.96
C ILE A 135 -6.37 -16.31 4.93
N GLY A 136 -7.20 -17.31 5.28
CA GLY A 136 -8.32 -17.71 4.44
C GLY A 136 -9.34 -16.59 4.22
N ARG A 137 -9.64 -15.78 5.24
CA ARG A 137 -10.52 -14.60 5.14
C ARG A 137 -9.93 -13.53 4.25
N ILE A 138 -8.66 -13.16 4.47
CA ILE A 138 -7.93 -12.18 3.63
C ILE A 138 -8.00 -12.63 2.16
N SER A 139 -7.69 -13.89 1.89
CA SER A 139 -7.71 -14.43 0.52
C SER A 139 -9.13 -14.45 -0.09
N ALA A 140 -10.16 -14.71 0.69
CA ALA A 140 -11.54 -14.72 0.23
C ALA A 140 -11.99 -13.30 -0.15
N VAL A 141 -11.77 -12.31 0.73
CA VAL A 141 -12.10 -10.90 0.45
C VAL A 141 -11.32 -10.41 -0.77
N ALA A 142 -10.00 -10.71 -0.85
CA ALA A 142 -9.18 -10.30 -1.98
C ALA A 142 -9.66 -10.87 -3.33
N ARG A 143 -10.27 -12.06 -3.36
CA ARG A 143 -10.85 -12.65 -4.58
C ARG A 143 -12.22 -12.06 -4.94
N GLU A 144 -12.97 -11.58 -3.98
CA GLU A 144 -14.27 -10.97 -4.19
C GLU A 144 -14.19 -9.51 -4.63
N ILE A 145 -13.05 -8.86 -4.37
CA ILE A 145 -12.80 -7.48 -4.79
C ILE A 145 -12.72 -7.44 -6.31
N THR A 146 -13.55 -6.57 -6.89
CA THR A 146 -13.56 -6.27 -8.32
C THR A 146 -13.39 -4.77 -8.53
N ALA A 147 -13.03 -4.33 -9.73
CA ALA A 147 -12.94 -2.92 -10.07
C ALA A 147 -14.28 -2.16 -9.91
N THR A 148 -15.39 -2.89 -9.79
CA THR A 148 -16.74 -2.34 -9.62
C THR A 148 -17.20 -2.28 -8.17
N ASP A 149 -16.57 -3.08 -7.28
CA ASP A 149 -16.89 -3.11 -5.85
C ASP A 149 -15.60 -3.20 -5.02
N LEU A 150 -15.12 -2.05 -4.58
CA LEU A 150 -13.96 -1.86 -3.71
C LEU A 150 -14.37 -1.50 -2.27
N SER A 151 -15.67 -1.53 -1.96
CA SER A 151 -16.19 -1.11 -0.65
C SER A 151 -15.92 -2.15 0.44
N ARG A 152 -15.67 -3.40 0.06
CA ARG A 152 -15.41 -4.48 1.00
C ARG A 152 -14.11 -4.25 1.76
N ARG A 153 -14.13 -4.64 3.04
CA ARG A 153 -12.96 -4.59 3.93
C ARG A 153 -12.76 -5.96 4.54
N ILE A 154 -11.52 -6.25 4.89
CA ILE A 154 -11.16 -7.49 5.60
C ILE A 154 -11.68 -7.41 7.03
N ASP A 155 -11.50 -6.24 7.68
CA ASP A 155 -11.94 -5.94 9.04
C ASP A 155 -11.64 -7.11 10.00
N LEU A 156 -10.35 -7.46 10.09
CA LEU A 156 -9.90 -8.61 10.86
C LEU A 156 -9.95 -8.27 12.36
N GLY A 157 -11.00 -8.73 13.05
CA GLY A 157 -11.07 -8.66 14.50
C GLY A 157 -10.10 -9.63 15.17
N GLY A 158 -9.66 -9.29 16.39
CA GLY A 158 -8.76 -10.15 17.18
C GLY A 158 -7.63 -9.38 17.85
N PRO A 159 -6.59 -10.07 18.36
CA PRO A 159 -5.41 -9.44 18.93
C PRO A 159 -4.64 -8.65 17.86
N SER A 160 -3.90 -7.62 18.30
CA SER A 160 -3.00 -6.86 17.44
C SER A 160 -1.74 -7.70 17.22
N ASP A 161 -1.73 -8.47 16.13
CA ASP A 161 -0.61 -9.27 15.67
C ASP A 161 -0.27 -8.92 14.22
N GLU A 162 0.75 -9.55 13.65
CA GLU A 162 1.24 -9.30 12.28
C GLU A 162 0.17 -9.56 11.21
N LEU A 163 -0.80 -10.44 11.49
CA LEU A 163 -1.91 -10.73 10.57
C LEU A 163 -2.93 -9.59 10.56
N ARG A 164 -3.16 -8.96 11.70
CA ARG A 164 -4.01 -7.78 11.80
C ARG A 164 -3.36 -6.58 11.12
N ASP A 165 -2.06 -6.34 11.36
CA ASP A 165 -1.32 -5.26 10.69
C ASP A 165 -1.35 -5.42 9.17
N LEU A 166 -1.24 -6.67 8.68
CA LEU A 166 -1.38 -6.98 7.26
C LEU A 166 -2.79 -6.66 6.74
N ALA A 167 -3.83 -7.03 7.47
CA ALA A 167 -5.22 -6.77 7.11
C ALA A 167 -5.51 -5.26 7.08
N ASP A 168 -5.06 -4.51 8.11
CA ASP A 168 -5.23 -3.06 8.21
C ASP A 168 -4.49 -2.34 7.06
N THR A 169 -3.26 -2.77 6.73
CA THR A 169 -2.51 -2.24 5.57
C THR A 169 -3.25 -2.49 4.26
N PHE A 170 -3.85 -3.68 4.10
CA PHE A 170 -4.63 -4.03 2.92
C PHE A 170 -5.90 -3.20 2.82
N ASP A 171 -6.61 -3.00 3.94
CA ASP A 171 -7.81 -2.17 4.02
C ASP A 171 -7.51 -0.69 3.74
N GLU A 172 -6.35 -0.18 4.18
CA GLU A 172 -5.88 1.17 3.83
C GLU A 172 -5.63 1.30 2.32
N MET A 173 -4.95 0.31 1.72
CA MET A 173 -4.71 0.27 0.27
C MET A 173 -6.03 0.22 -0.51
N LEU A 174 -6.99 -0.59 -0.09
CA LEU A 174 -8.33 -0.63 -0.67
C LEU A 174 -9.05 0.71 -0.56
N GLY A 175 -8.94 1.38 0.58
CA GLY A 175 -9.50 2.70 0.80
C GLY A 175 -8.88 3.78 -0.12
N ARG A 176 -7.60 3.66 -0.44
CA ARG A 176 -6.93 4.55 -1.42
C ARG A 176 -7.44 4.27 -2.85
N LEU A 177 -7.54 3.00 -3.22
CA LEU A 177 -8.06 2.59 -4.52
C LEU A 177 -9.51 3.03 -4.73
N ASP A 178 -10.38 2.78 -3.75
CA ASP A 178 -11.79 3.17 -3.77
C ASP A 178 -11.96 4.68 -4.00
N ARG A 179 -11.23 5.50 -3.23
CA ARG A 179 -11.23 6.96 -3.43
C ARG A 179 -10.73 7.38 -4.81
N SER A 180 -9.72 6.69 -5.36
CA SER A 180 -9.21 6.97 -6.70
C SER A 180 -10.25 6.64 -7.78
N PHE A 181 -10.88 5.47 -7.70
CA PHE A 181 -11.92 5.05 -8.64
C PHE A 181 -13.17 5.93 -8.56
N GLU A 182 -13.61 6.27 -7.34
CA GLU A 182 -14.73 7.22 -7.16
C GLU A 182 -14.40 8.60 -7.72
N GLY A 183 -13.15 9.07 -7.55
CA GLY A 183 -12.67 10.30 -8.19
C GLY A 183 -12.69 10.20 -9.70
N GLN A 184 -12.28 9.06 -10.27
CA GLN A 184 -12.28 8.83 -11.72
C GLN A 184 -13.70 8.74 -12.29
N ARG A 185 -14.62 8.03 -11.63
CA ARG A 185 -16.03 7.94 -12.05
C ARG A 185 -16.70 9.32 -12.06
N ARG A 186 -16.53 10.10 -11.00
CA ARG A 186 -17.03 11.48 -10.94
C ARG A 186 -16.46 12.34 -12.06
N PHE A 187 -15.15 12.28 -12.29
CA PHE A 187 -14.49 13.01 -13.36
C PHE A 187 -15.09 12.69 -14.74
N VAL A 188 -15.29 11.40 -15.07
CA VAL A 188 -15.90 11.00 -16.36
C VAL A 188 -17.34 11.48 -16.47
N ALA A 189 -18.12 11.40 -15.40
CA ALA A 189 -19.50 11.86 -15.39
C ALA A 189 -19.58 13.39 -15.59
N GLU A 190 -18.77 14.15 -14.85
CA GLU A 190 -18.72 15.61 -14.95
C GLU A 190 -18.21 16.07 -16.32
N ALA A 191 -17.14 15.46 -16.85
CA ALA A 191 -16.63 15.72 -18.19
C ALA A 191 -17.71 15.48 -19.26
N SER A 192 -18.48 14.39 -19.13
CA SER A 192 -19.58 14.07 -20.05
C SER A 192 -20.69 15.11 -20.00
N HIS A 193 -21.01 15.62 -18.81
CA HIS A 193 -22.00 16.70 -18.66
C HIS A 193 -21.51 17.99 -19.24
N GLU A 194 -20.26 18.39 -19.01
CA GLU A 194 -19.68 19.63 -19.52
C GLU A 194 -19.46 19.60 -21.04
N LEU A 195 -19.22 18.44 -21.65
CA LEU A 195 -19.20 18.29 -23.11
C LEU A 195 -20.60 18.32 -23.74
N ARG A 196 -21.60 17.76 -23.06
CA ARG A 196 -22.99 17.73 -23.59
C ARG A 196 -23.60 19.13 -23.68
N ASN A 197 -23.27 20.02 -22.75
CA ASN A 197 -23.82 21.38 -22.73
C ASN A 197 -23.51 22.20 -24.00
N PRO A 198 -22.24 22.44 -24.41
CA PRO A 198 -21.93 23.16 -25.63
C PRO A 198 -22.44 22.44 -26.89
N LEU A 199 -22.45 21.10 -26.88
CA LEU A 199 -23.01 20.31 -27.97
C LEU A 199 -24.54 20.56 -28.14
N ALA A 200 -25.26 20.63 -27.02
CA ALA A 200 -26.71 20.94 -27.05
C ALA A 200 -26.94 22.35 -27.56
N VAL A 201 -26.15 23.34 -27.11
CA VAL A 201 -26.25 24.73 -27.61
C VAL A 201 -26.00 24.79 -29.12
N LEU A 202 -24.91 24.13 -29.58
CA LEU A 202 -24.58 24.06 -31.01
C LEU A 202 -25.75 23.47 -31.82
N ARG A 203 -26.23 22.29 -31.39
CA ARG A 203 -27.33 21.59 -32.06
C ARG A 203 -28.61 22.41 -32.09
N THR A 204 -29.04 22.97 -30.94
CA THR A 204 -30.27 23.74 -30.86
C THR A 204 -30.24 24.98 -31.79
N ASN A 205 -29.11 25.71 -31.82
CA ASN A 205 -28.99 26.88 -32.69
C ASN A 205 -29.04 26.49 -34.18
N LEU A 206 -28.41 25.40 -34.57
CA LEU A 206 -28.49 24.91 -35.95
C LEU A 206 -29.89 24.39 -36.28
N ASP A 207 -30.50 23.59 -35.39
CA ASP A 207 -31.87 23.06 -35.62
C ASP A 207 -32.92 24.20 -35.79
N VAL A 208 -32.78 25.27 -34.99
CA VAL A 208 -33.68 26.44 -35.10
C VAL A 208 -33.56 27.12 -36.46
N VAL A 209 -32.34 27.44 -36.89
CA VAL A 209 -32.15 28.15 -38.18
C VAL A 209 -32.50 27.27 -39.38
N MET A 210 -32.22 25.95 -39.28
CA MET A 210 -32.56 24.98 -40.33
C MET A 210 -34.07 24.70 -40.44
N ALA A 211 -34.82 24.87 -39.34
CA ALA A 211 -36.25 24.65 -39.29
C ALA A 211 -37.07 25.90 -39.72
N ASP A 212 -36.44 27.08 -39.81
CA ASP A 212 -37.09 28.32 -40.18
C ASP A 212 -37.04 28.51 -41.70
N PRO A 213 -38.19 28.44 -42.43
CA PRO A 213 -38.23 28.64 -43.86
C PRO A 213 -37.89 30.06 -44.30
N GLU A 214 -37.99 31.07 -43.41
CA GLU A 214 -37.66 32.46 -43.65
C GLU A 214 -36.25 32.85 -43.25
N ALA A 215 -35.43 31.88 -42.74
CA ALA A 215 -34.07 32.14 -42.32
C ALA A 215 -33.21 32.67 -43.49
N GLY A 216 -32.60 33.82 -43.27
CA GLY A 216 -31.73 34.46 -44.23
C GLY A 216 -30.26 34.18 -44.03
N PRO A 217 -29.39 34.66 -44.94
CA PRO A 217 -27.92 34.43 -44.80
C PRO A 217 -27.32 34.96 -43.48
N GLU A 218 -27.92 36.00 -42.89
CA GLU A 218 -27.47 36.58 -41.62
C GLU A 218 -27.78 35.66 -40.44
N ASP A 219 -28.92 34.95 -40.47
CA ASP A 219 -29.31 34.00 -39.42
C ASP A 219 -28.37 32.78 -39.44
N PHE A 220 -28.04 32.29 -40.64
CA PHE A 220 -27.03 31.21 -40.78
C PHE A 220 -25.65 31.68 -40.34
N ARG A 221 -25.24 32.91 -40.59
CA ARG A 221 -23.97 33.48 -40.14
C ARG A 221 -23.93 33.58 -38.61
N ALA A 222 -25.00 34.05 -37.98
CA ALA A 222 -25.13 34.13 -36.53
C ALA A 222 -25.06 32.73 -35.87
N ALA A 223 -25.81 31.76 -36.41
CA ALA A 223 -25.76 30.39 -35.95
C ALA A 223 -24.34 29.78 -36.13
N GLY A 224 -23.68 30.08 -37.25
CA GLY A 224 -22.28 29.66 -37.50
C GLY A 224 -21.31 30.23 -36.47
N VAL A 225 -21.43 31.47 -36.05
CA VAL A 225 -20.61 32.09 -35.00
C VAL A 225 -20.84 31.41 -33.66
N VAL A 226 -22.09 31.09 -33.30
CA VAL A 226 -22.42 30.37 -32.07
C VAL A 226 -21.84 28.96 -32.11
N ALA A 227 -21.94 28.27 -33.26
CA ALA A 227 -21.39 26.94 -33.45
C ALA A 227 -19.86 26.91 -33.32
N LEU A 228 -19.15 27.86 -33.92
CA LEU A 228 -17.70 28.00 -33.80
C LEU A 228 -17.27 28.22 -32.34
N ARG A 229 -17.94 29.12 -31.63
CA ARG A 229 -17.67 29.37 -30.20
C ARG A 229 -17.92 28.13 -29.35
N ALA A 230 -18.96 27.35 -29.65
CA ALA A 230 -19.23 26.09 -28.95
C ALA A 230 -18.12 25.03 -29.22
N ALA A 231 -17.65 24.96 -30.49
CA ALA A 231 -16.55 24.05 -30.86
C ALA A 231 -15.23 24.44 -30.22
N GLU A 232 -14.88 25.72 -30.18
CA GLU A 232 -13.70 26.24 -29.49
C GLU A 232 -13.73 25.90 -27.99
N ARG A 233 -14.88 26.05 -27.33
CA ARG A 233 -15.04 25.66 -25.91
C ARG A 233 -14.85 24.19 -25.70
N MET A 234 -15.37 23.32 -26.58
CA MET A 234 -15.16 21.88 -26.50
C MET A 234 -13.69 21.52 -26.68
N SER A 235 -12.98 22.18 -27.60
CA SER A 235 -11.55 21.96 -27.81
C SER A 235 -10.75 22.27 -26.53
N VAL A 236 -10.97 23.44 -25.94
CA VAL A 236 -10.31 23.82 -24.68
C VAL A 236 -10.63 22.83 -23.55
N LEU A 237 -11.88 22.38 -23.44
CA LEU A 237 -12.29 21.41 -22.45
C LEU A 237 -11.58 20.07 -22.66
N VAL A 238 -11.48 19.58 -23.90
CA VAL A 238 -10.77 18.34 -24.23
C VAL A 238 -9.29 18.45 -23.89
N ASP A 239 -8.64 19.57 -24.22
CA ASP A 239 -7.25 19.83 -23.89
C ASP A 239 -7.03 19.86 -22.37
N ASP A 240 -7.95 20.46 -21.61
CA ASP A 240 -7.92 20.46 -20.15
C ASP A 240 -8.08 19.04 -19.56
N LEU A 241 -8.99 18.23 -20.12
CA LEU A 241 -9.21 16.85 -19.73
C LEU A 241 -8.00 15.96 -20.02
N LEU A 242 -7.41 16.08 -21.22
CA LEU A 242 -6.23 15.33 -21.62
C LEU A 242 -5.03 15.63 -20.71
N LEU A 243 -4.83 16.89 -20.39
CA LEU A 243 -3.75 17.30 -19.49
C LEU A 243 -3.98 16.80 -18.07
N TYR A 244 -5.20 16.89 -17.60
CA TYR A 244 -5.54 16.33 -16.30
C TYR A 244 -5.20 14.84 -16.23
N ALA A 245 -5.54 14.07 -17.28
CA ALA A 245 -5.26 12.64 -17.37
C ALA A 245 -3.76 12.31 -17.51
N HIS A 246 -2.97 13.22 -18.11
CA HIS A 246 -1.53 12.97 -18.34
C HIS A 246 -0.63 13.27 -17.12
N HIS A 247 -1.08 14.11 -16.18
CA HIS A 247 -0.26 14.52 -15.02
C HIS A 247 -0.11 13.43 -13.93
N GLU A 248 -0.77 12.29 -14.07
CA GLU A 248 -0.51 11.09 -13.23
C GLU A 248 0.74 10.30 -13.67
N ARG A 249 1.48 10.76 -14.72
CA ARG A 249 2.69 10.06 -15.17
C ARG A 249 3.90 10.47 -14.32
N PRO A 250 4.60 9.48 -13.68
CA PRO A 250 5.84 9.72 -12.94
C PRO A 250 7.01 10.18 -13.83
N ASP A 251 6.87 10.13 -15.16
CA ASP A 251 7.94 10.31 -16.14
C ASP A 251 8.03 11.75 -16.73
N ALA A 252 7.36 12.75 -16.15
CA ALA A 252 7.55 14.13 -16.55
C ALA A 252 9.00 14.54 -16.32
N VAL A 253 9.70 14.91 -17.37
CA VAL A 253 11.09 15.37 -17.30
C VAL A 253 11.11 16.70 -16.55
N ARG A 254 11.63 16.68 -15.32
CA ARG A 254 11.84 17.88 -14.51
C ARG A 254 13.26 18.36 -14.70
N GLU A 255 13.42 19.63 -15.01
CA GLU A 255 14.71 20.25 -15.21
C GLU A 255 14.88 21.44 -14.25
N PRO A 256 16.11 21.77 -13.87
CA PRO A 256 16.38 23.02 -13.16
C PRO A 256 16.01 24.20 -14.04
N LEU A 257 15.10 25.04 -13.60
CA LEU A 257 14.69 26.25 -14.32
C LEU A 257 14.56 27.44 -13.38
N ASP A 258 14.66 28.64 -13.92
CA ASP A 258 14.33 29.87 -13.19
C ASP A 258 12.82 30.15 -13.35
N LEU A 259 12.10 30.08 -12.22
CA LEU A 259 10.66 30.36 -12.17
C LEU A 259 10.33 31.74 -12.72
N THR A 260 11.18 32.72 -12.48
CA THR A 260 10.95 34.12 -12.91
C THR A 260 10.92 34.25 -14.42
N VAL A 261 11.77 33.53 -15.14
CA VAL A 261 11.82 33.51 -16.60
C VAL A 261 10.51 32.97 -17.18
N VAL A 262 10.08 31.80 -16.68
CA VAL A 262 8.84 31.16 -17.15
C VAL A 262 7.62 32.02 -16.87
N VAL A 263 7.58 32.70 -15.72
CA VAL A 263 6.50 33.61 -15.35
C VAL A 263 6.51 34.84 -16.26
N ALA A 264 7.68 35.47 -16.51
CA ALA A 264 7.79 36.65 -17.36
C ALA A 264 7.33 36.38 -18.80
N GLU A 265 7.79 35.29 -19.42
CA GLU A 265 7.35 34.85 -20.75
C GLU A 265 5.83 34.61 -20.80
N THR A 266 5.26 33.99 -19.76
CA THR A 266 3.82 33.74 -19.71
C THR A 266 3.01 35.03 -19.56
N VAL A 267 3.49 35.98 -18.76
CA VAL A 267 2.86 37.29 -18.59
C VAL A 267 2.88 38.08 -19.91
N GLU A 268 3.99 38.05 -20.66
CA GLU A 268 4.09 38.68 -21.99
C GLU A 268 3.07 38.09 -22.99
N ASP A 269 2.94 36.75 -23.03
CA ASP A 269 1.95 36.07 -23.88
C ASP A 269 0.51 36.53 -23.61
N PHE A 270 0.20 36.90 -22.35
CA PHE A 270 -1.14 37.36 -21.96
C PHE A 270 -1.35 38.86 -22.08
N GLY A 271 -0.33 39.66 -22.39
CA GLY A 271 -0.43 41.11 -22.51
C GLY A 271 -1.50 41.56 -23.50
N ALA A 272 -1.57 40.95 -24.70
CA ALA A 272 -2.58 41.25 -25.69
C ALA A 272 -4.01 40.87 -25.24
N ALA A 273 -4.16 39.80 -24.47
CA ALA A 273 -5.46 39.37 -23.95
C ALA A 273 -5.95 40.32 -22.83
N ALA A 274 -5.08 40.73 -21.93
CA ALA A 274 -5.36 41.69 -20.87
C ALA A 274 -5.75 43.07 -21.49
N GLY A 275 -4.98 43.54 -22.48
CA GLY A 275 -5.29 44.80 -23.18
C GLY A 275 -6.65 44.78 -23.88
N ARG A 276 -7.07 43.65 -24.49
CA ARG A 276 -8.42 43.51 -25.06
C ARG A 276 -9.53 43.52 -24.02
N ALA A 277 -9.23 43.07 -22.81
CA ALA A 277 -10.18 43.10 -21.69
C ALA A 277 -10.16 44.41 -20.91
N GLY A 278 -9.33 45.40 -21.32
CA GLY A 278 -9.17 46.66 -20.61
C GLY A 278 -8.49 46.56 -19.26
N VAL A 279 -7.76 45.49 -19.00
CA VAL A 279 -7.15 45.20 -17.69
C VAL A 279 -5.64 45.46 -17.73
N GLY A 280 -5.11 46.20 -16.75
CA GLY A 280 -3.68 46.40 -16.55
C GLY A 280 -3.00 45.12 -16.04
N LEU A 281 -1.83 44.79 -16.62
CA LEU A 281 -1.04 43.62 -16.21
C LEU A 281 0.34 44.08 -15.75
N GLU A 282 0.64 43.90 -14.48
CA GLU A 282 1.91 44.29 -13.84
C GLU A 282 2.73 43.08 -13.43
N LEU A 283 4.03 43.07 -13.74
CA LEU A 283 4.96 42.06 -13.32
C LEU A 283 5.93 42.64 -12.29
N GLY A 284 5.96 42.11 -11.09
CA GLY A 284 6.95 42.43 -10.05
C GLY A 284 8.06 41.38 -10.09
N GLU A 285 9.26 41.82 -10.41
CA GLU A 285 10.41 40.95 -10.64
C GLU A 285 11.18 40.60 -9.38
N ARG A 286 11.55 39.30 -9.23
CA ARG A 286 12.68 38.81 -8.45
C ARG A 286 13.38 37.73 -9.25
N ALA A 287 14.68 37.94 -9.54
CA ALA A 287 15.51 36.98 -10.27
C ALA A 287 16.09 35.89 -9.36
N GLY A 288 16.46 34.76 -9.95
CA GLY A 288 17.21 33.69 -9.27
C GLY A 288 16.36 32.73 -8.42
N LEU A 289 15.13 32.47 -8.82
CA LEU A 289 14.23 31.53 -8.15
C LEU A 289 14.25 30.14 -8.81
N ALA A 290 15.32 29.39 -8.53
CA ALA A 290 15.50 28.06 -9.12
C ALA A 290 14.51 27.03 -8.55
N VAL A 291 13.88 26.24 -9.47
CA VAL A 291 13.00 25.12 -9.17
C VAL A 291 13.37 23.92 -10.04
N LEU A 292 13.10 22.71 -9.57
CA LEU A 292 13.18 21.49 -10.37
C LEU A 292 11.76 21.15 -10.86
N ALA A 293 11.44 21.58 -12.09
CA ALA A 293 10.07 21.49 -12.58
C ALA A 293 10.00 21.22 -14.09
N ASP A 294 8.81 20.86 -14.56
CA ASP A 294 8.44 20.87 -15.97
C ASP A 294 8.02 22.30 -16.36
N ALA A 295 8.77 22.93 -17.25
CA ALA A 295 8.53 24.30 -17.69
C ALA A 295 7.13 24.48 -18.34
N ALA A 296 6.66 23.49 -19.11
CA ALA A 296 5.35 23.54 -19.76
C ALA A 296 4.21 23.47 -18.72
N ALA A 297 4.38 22.63 -17.69
CA ALA A 297 3.42 22.53 -16.60
C ALA A 297 3.34 23.84 -15.79
N VAL A 298 4.50 24.41 -15.41
CA VAL A 298 4.56 25.70 -14.69
C VAL A 298 3.94 26.84 -15.52
N ARG A 299 4.32 26.97 -16.79
CA ARG A 299 3.71 27.95 -17.73
C ARG A 299 2.18 27.82 -17.74
N ARG A 300 1.66 26.59 -17.80
CA ARG A 300 0.23 26.35 -17.80
C ARG A 300 -0.45 26.71 -16.47
N ALA A 301 0.19 26.45 -15.34
CA ALA A 301 -0.36 26.87 -14.04
C ALA A 301 -0.51 28.39 -13.99
N VAL A 302 0.53 29.14 -14.41
CA VAL A 302 0.50 30.60 -14.49
C VAL A 302 -0.56 31.09 -15.49
N ALA A 303 -0.64 30.50 -16.69
CA ALA A 303 -1.63 30.80 -17.71
C ALA A 303 -3.07 30.63 -17.21
N ASN A 304 -3.33 29.56 -16.45
CA ASN A 304 -4.65 29.33 -15.83
C ASN A 304 -4.99 30.40 -14.79
N LEU A 305 -4.02 30.82 -13.97
CA LEU A 305 -4.23 31.91 -13.01
C LEU A 305 -4.48 33.24 -13.72
N LEU A 306 -3.67 33.59 -14.72
CA LEU A 306 -3.83 34.83 -15.52
C LEU A 306 -5.16 34.84 -16.25
N SER A 307 -5.51 33.76 -16.94
CA SER A 307 -6.79 33.63 -17.61
C SER A 307 -7.98 33.77 -16.65
N ASN A 308 -7.81 33.29 -15.38
CA ASN A 308 -8.82 33.47 -14.33
C ASN A 308 -8.92 34.93 -13.92
N ALA A 309 -7.81 35.57 -13.63
CA ALA A 309 -7.72 36.96 -13.20
C ALA A 309 -8.31 37.92 -14.26
N ILE A 310 -7.86 37.83 -15.53
CA ILE A 310 -8.35 38.69 -16.63
C ILE A 310 -9.89 38.61 -16.77
N ARG A 311 -10.45 37.46 -16.55
CA ARG A 311 -11.90 37.25 -16.69
C ARG A 311 -12.70 37.87 -15.55
N VAL A 312 -12.21 37.83 -14.31
CA VAL A 312 -12.96 38.30 -13.13
C VAL A 312 -12.73 39.78 -12.87
N SER A 313 -11.66 40.35 -13.41
CA SER A 313 -11.37 41.78 -13.30
C SER A 313 -12.34 42.59 -14.19
N ASP A 314 -12.76 43.75 -13.70
CA ASP A 314 -13.57 44.69 -14.45
C ASP A 314 -12.70 45.52 -15.42
N ASP A 315 -13.33 46.19 -16.37
CA ASP A 315 -12.65 47.16 -17.29
C ASP A 315 -11.99 48.28 -16.49
N GLY A 316 -10.71 48.52 -16.74
CA GLY A 316 -9.86 49.44 -15.95
C GLY A 316 -9.23 48.78 -14.70
N GLY A 317 -9.51 47.50 -14.44
CA GLY A 317 -8.92 46.73 -13.34
C GLY A 317 -7.42 46.45 -13.53
N SER A 318 -6.79 45.93 -12.48
CA SER A 318 -5.36 45.60 -12.50
C SER A 318 -5.08 44.17 -12.00
N ILE A 319 -4.13 43.51 -12.65
CA ILE A 319 -3.64 42.20 -12.27
C ILE A 319 -2.15 42.35 -11.97
N ARG A 320 -1.75 41.92 -10.76
CA ARG A 320 -0.34 41.93 -10.37
C ARG A 320 0.18 40.53 -10.24
N VAL A 321 1.23 40.22 -11.00
CA VAL A 321 1.97 38.95 -10.90
C VAL A 321 3.27 39.22 -10.15
N SER A 322 3.56 38.42 -9.16
CA SER A 322 4.78 38.55 -8.37
C SER A 322 5.40 37.17 -8.11
N THR A 323 6.72 37.13 -8.04
CA THR A 323 7.48 35.93 -7.66
C THR A 323 8.30 36.20 -6.42
N GLY A 324 8.58 35.18 -5.62
CA GLY A 324 9.37 35.32 -4.41
C GLY A 324 9.79 34.01 -3.83
N GLY A 325 10.49 34.08 -2.69
CA GLY A 325 10.93 32.89 -1.96
C GLY A 325 10.76 33.08 -0.46
N ASP A 326 10.42 31.98 0.21
CA ASP A 326 10.33 31.91 1.66
C ASP A 326 10.91 30.55 2.12
N GLY A 327 12.10 30.60 2.76
CA GLY A 327 12.83 29.41 3.17
C GLY A 327 13.14 28.46 2.01
N ASP A 328 12.70 27.21 2.13
CA ASP A 328 12.87 26.16 1.13
C ASP A 328 11.82 26.16 0.01
N LEU A 329 10.94 27.16 -0.02
CA LEU A 329 9.91 27.31 -1.02
C LEU A 329 10.15 28.57 -1.87
N VAL A 330 9.76 28.51 -3.14
CA VAL A 330 9.58 29.66 -4.02
C VAL A 330 8.13 29.71 -4.43
N TRP A 331 7.66 30.88 -4.80
CA TRP A 331 6.26 31.09 -5.14
C TRP A 331 6.06 32.03 -6.30
N VAL A 332 4.96 31.83 -7.03
CA VAL A 332 4.35 32.79 -7.93
C VAL A 332 2.95 33.14 -7.42
N SER A 333 2.64 34.42 -7.37
CA SER A 333 1.35 34.95 -6.91
C SER A 333 0.71 35.80 -7.99
N VAL A 334 -0.58 35.58 -8.22
CA VAL A 334 -1.42 36.40 -9.10
C VAL A 334 -2.50 37.03 -8.25
N VAL A 335 -2.54 38.37 -8.25
CA VAL A 335 -3.50 39.19 -7.52
C VAL A 335 -4.42 39.84 -8.52
N ASP A 336 -5.70 39.68 -8.35
CA ASP A 336 -6.75 40.38 -9.13
C ASP A 336 -7.58 41.29 -8.21
N ASP A 337 -8.17 42.31 -8.76
CA ASP A 337 -9.12 43.25 -8.12
C ASP A 337 -10.59 42.93 -8.45
N GLY A 338 -10.86 41.67 -8.76
CA GLY A 338 -12.19 41.17 -9.08
C GLY A 338 -13.16 41.16 -7.86
N PRO A 339 -14.33 40.52 -8.02
CA PRO A 339 -15.40 40.54 -7.00
C PRO A 339 -15.02 39.77 -5.70
N GLY A 340 -13.88 39.10 -5.66
CA GLY A 340 -13.48 38.28 -4.54
C GLY A 340 -14.27 36.97 -4.42
N ILE A 341 -14.00 36.23 -3.40
CA ILE A 341 -14.54 34.87 -3.15
C ILE A 341 -15.11 34.84 -1.74
N ALA A 342 -16.33 34.36 -1.58
CA ALA A 342 -16.94 34.16 -0.26
C ALA A 342 -16.18 33.09 0.55
N VAL A 343 -16.07 33.29 1.86
CA VAL A 343 -15.27 32.45 2.76
C VAL A 343 -15.68 30.96 2.68
N GLU A 344 -16.98 30.69 2.54
CA GLU A 344 -17.55 29.36 2.38
C GLU A 344 -17.11 28.63 1.10
N HIS A 345 -16.58 29.37 0.12
CA HIS A 345 -16.14 28.82 -1.17
C HIS A 345 -14.63 28.67 -1.29
N ILE A 346 -13.84 29.26 -0.38
CA ILE A 346 -12.37 29.25 -0.45
C ILE A 346 -11.80 27.84 -0.52
N ASP A 347 -12.30 26.90 0.27
CA ASP A 347 -11.83 25.50 0.29
C ASP A 347 -12.23 24.73 -0.99
N ASN A 348 -13.21 25.24 -1.73
CA ASN A 348 -13.78 24.56 -2.88
C ASN A 348 -13.23 25.04 -4.23
N VAL A 349 -12.60 26.23 -4.29
CA VAL A 349 -12.18 26.84 -5.57
C VAL A 349 -11.20 26.00 -6.38
N PHE A 350 -10.43 25.13 -5.74
CA PHE A 350 -9.52 24.19 -6.39
C PHE A 350 -10.16 22.83 -6.69
N GLN A 351 -11.45 22.64 -6.37
CA GLN A 351 -12.16 21.41 -6.75
C GLN A 351 -12.46 21.43 -8.24
N ARG A 352 -12.49 20.25 -8.83
CA ARG A 352 -12.81 20.07 -10.27
C ARG A 352 -14.22 20.56 -10.54
N PHE A 353 -14.41 21.21 -11.68
CA PHE A 353 -15.70 21.71 -12.15
C PHE A 353 -16.42 22.67 -11.19
N TRP A 354 -15.69 23.13 -10.16
CA TRP A 354 -16.24 24.12 -9.23
C TRP A 354 -16.48 25.44 -9.94
N ARG A 355 -17.62 26.03 -9.68
CA ARG A 355 -18.03 27.35 -10.15
C ARG A 355 -18.67 28.09 -8.99
N GLY A 356 -18.37 29.35 -8.83
CA GLY A 356 -19.10 30.25 -7.92
C GLY A 356 -20.59 30.34 -8.29
N ASP A 357 -21.36 31.14 -7.54
CA ASP A 357 -22.81 31.27 -7.75
C ASP A 357 -23.19 31.53 -9.19
N ARG A 358 -24.13 30.72 -9.70
CA ARG A 358 -24.56 30.64 -11.12
C ARG A 358 -25.19 31.91 -11.70
N SER A 359 -25.15 33.05 -11.00
CA SER A 359 -25.94 34.23 -11.34
C SER A 359 -25.27 35.20 -12.31
N SER A 360 -24.01 35.07 -12.67
CA SER A 360 -23.37 36.00 -13.60
C SER A 360 -23.33 35.45 -15.02
N THR A 361 -23.92 36.18 -15.95
CA THR A 361 -23.93 35.97 -17.42
C THR A 361 -22.50 35.91 -18.01
N ARG A 362 -21.48 36.33 -17.28
CA ARG A 362 -20.06 36.29 -17.68
C ARG A 362 -19.41 34.92 -17.50
N GLU A 363 -20.05 33.99 -16.77
CA GLU A 363 -19.46 32.66 -16.44
C GLU A 363 -19.73 31.58 -17.49
N ALA A 364 -20.50 31.86 -18.52
CA ALA A 364 -20.86 30.91 -19.58
C ALA A 364 -19.67 30.62 -20.51
N GLY A 365 -18.72 29.80 -20.07
CA GLY A 365 -17.64 29.43 -20.99
C GLY A 365 -16.45 28.66 -20.40
N ARG A 366 -16.43 28.34 -19.12
CA ARG A 366 -15.32 27.65 -18.50
C ARG A 366 -15.65 26.27 -17.99
N SER A 367 -14.65 25.37 -18.10
CA SER A 367 -14.71 23.98 -17.63
C SER A 367 -14.72 23.84 -16.09
N GLY A 368 -14.32 24.88 -15.34
CA GLY A 368 -14.05 24.73 -13.90
C GLY A 368 -12.84 23.84 -13.57
N LEU A 369 -12.01 23.53 -14.57
CA LEU A 369 -10.82 22.70 -14.41
C LEU A 369 -9.53 23.52 -14.18
N GLY A 370 -9.47 24.78 -14.61
CA GLY A 370 -8.26 25.58 -14.59
C GLY A 370 -7.57 25.65 -13.23
N LEU A 371 -8.31 25.98 -12.16
CA LEU A 371 -7.75 26.02 -10.80
C LEU A 371 -7.43 24.64 -10.24
N ALA A 372 -8.20 23.61 -10.60
CA ALA A 372 -7.88 22.22 -10.24
C ALA A 372 -6.56 21.77 -10.88
N ILE A 373 -6.31 22.17 -12.14
CA ILE A 373 -5.04 21.93 -12.85
C ILE A 373 -3.88 22.66 -12.13
N VAL A 374 -4.07 23.90 -11.71
CA VAL A 374 -3.07 24.66 -10.94
C VAL A 374 -2.68 23.90 -9.67
N ARG A 375 -3.66 23.45 -8.91
CA ARG A 375 -3.43 22.65 -7.69
C ARG A 375 -2.69 21.35 -8.00
N GLN A 376 -3.12 20.62 -9.01
CA GLN A 376 -2.51 19.35 -9.42
C GLN A 376 -1.04 19.54 -9.85
N ILE A 377 -0.76 20.60 -10.62
CA ILE A 377 0.63 20.94 -11.03
C ILE A 377 1.47 21.24 -9.80
N ALA A 378 0.99 22.07 -8.87
CA ALA A 378 1.71 22.40 -7.65
C ALA A 378 2.01 21.15 -6.81
N GLU A 379 0.99 20.34 -6.52
CA GLU A 379 1.12 19.11 -5.74
C GLU A 379 2.01 18.07 -6.45
N GLY A 380 1.88 17.94 -7.77
CA GLY A 380 2.73 17.07 -8.59
C GLY A 380 4.21 17.46 -8.54
N HIS A 381 4.56 18.71 -8.26
CA HIS A 381 5.93 19.18 -8.06
C HIS A 381 6.36 19.22 -6.57
N GLY A 382 5.56 18.62 -5.66
CA GLY A 382 5.86 18.60 -4.24
C GLY A 382 5.57 19.92 -3.51
N GLY A 383 4.81 20.81 -4.16
CA GLY A 383 4.39 22.09 -3.64
C GLY A 383 2.91 22.13 -3.25
N ARG A 384 2.31 23.32 -3.28
CA ARG A 384 0.89 23.53 -2.99
C ARG A 384 0.36 24.78 -3.69
N ALA A 385 -0.96 24.85 -3.94
CA ALA A 385 -1.66 26.06 -4.34
C ALA A 385 -2.49 26.60 -3.18
N THR A 386 -2.52 27.91 -3.01
CA THR A 386 -3.29 28.59 -1.97
C THR A 386 -4.05 29.78 -2.54
N VAL A 387 -5.14 30.19 -1.88
CA VAL A 387 -5.92 31.38 -2.21
C VAL A 387 -6.17 32.20 -0.95
N ARG A 388 -6.15 33.50 -1.09
CA ARG A 388 -6.63 34.49 -0.12
C ARG A 388 -7.56 35.44 -0.85
N SER A 389 -8.73 35.67 -0.30
CA SER A 389 -9.70 36.57 -0.94
C SER A 389 -10.66 37.12 0.13
N THR A 390 -11.10 38.34 -0.11
CA THR A 390 -12.20 38.97 0.61
C THR A 390 -13.24 39.38 -0.40
N PRO A 391 -14.55 39.14 -0.18
CA PRO A 391 -15.59 39.62 -1.08
C PRO A 391 -15.49 41.13 -1.32
N GLY A 392 -15.44 41.54 -2.57
CA GLY A 392 -15.31 42.94 -3.00
C GLY A 392 -13.88 43.50 -3.05
N GLU A 393 -12.85 42.71 -2.61
CA GLU A 393 -11.45 43.17 -2.60
C GLU A 393 -10.53 42.31 -3.49
N GLY A 394 -11.12 41.50 -4.37
CA GLY A 394 -10.36 40.64 -5.27
C GLY A 394 -9.84 39.35 -4.63
N ALA A 395 -8.96 38.68 -5.36
CA ALA A 395 -8.33 37.44 -4.88
C ALA A 395 -6.82 37.39 -5.17
N THR A 396 -6.13 36.65 -4.33
CA THR A 396 -4.70 36.33 -4.45
C THR A 396 -4.53 34.83 -4.54
N PHE A 397 -4.13 34.34 -5.68
CA PHE A 397 -3.79 32.94 -5.90
C PHE A 397 -2.27 32.78 -5.88
N THR A 398 -1.75 31.83 -5.11
CA THR A 398 -0.32 31.60 -4.98
C THR A 398 0.00 30.10 -5.19
N VAL A 399 0.96 29.84 -6.07
CA VAL A 399 1.56 28.53 -6.29
C VAL A 399 2.91 28.49 -5.60
N TRP A 400 3.08 27.53 -4.74
CA TRP A 400 4.30 27.27 -3.98
C TRP A 400 5.00 26.04 -4.55
N LEU A 401 6.32 26.14 -4.80
CA LEU A 401 7.14 25.04 -5.30
C LEU A 401 8.39 24.90 -4.44
N PRO A 402 8.94 23.68 -4.28
CA PRO A 402 10.22 23.49 -3.60
C PRO A 402 11.35 24.22 -4.33
N ARG A 403 12.17 24.96 -3.57
CA ARG A 403 13.37 25.61 -4.10
C ARG A 403 14.38 24.56 -4.52
N TYR A 404 14.90 24.67 -5.72
CA TYR A 404 16.02 23.86 -6.17
C TYR A 404 17.34 24.51 -5.71
N VAL A 405 18.10 23.76 -4.89
CA VAL A 405 19.45 24.13 -4.50
C VAL A 405 20.39 23.08 -5.09
N ASP A 406 21.26 23.51 -6.00
CA ASP A 406 22.27 22.61 -6.55
C ASP A 406 23.24 22.20 -5.44
N ARG A 407 23.11 20.95 -4.98
CA ARG A 407 23.96 20.40 -3.90
C ARG A 407 25.46 20.39 -4.22
N VAL A 408 25.83 20.52 -5.47
CA VAL A 408 27.24 20.58 -5.92
C VAL A 408 27.85 21.95 -5.61
N VAL A 409 27.09 23.03 -5.79
CA VAL A 409 27.53 24.41 -5.51
C VAL A 409 27.50 24.67 -3.99
N ALA A 410 26.49 24.25 -3.30
CA ALA A 410 26.35 24.45 -1.84
C ALA A 410 27.43 23.72 -1.00
N ARG A 411 28.10 22.70 -1.54
CA ARG A 411 29.27 22.05 -0.90
C ARG A 411 30.57 22.85 -1.08
N ARG A 412 30.68 23.67 -2.13
CA ARG A 412 31.86 24.48 -2.38
C ARG A 412 31.88 25.78 -1.58
N GLU A 413 30.73 26.30 -1.16
CA GLU A 413 30.63 27.50 -0.33
C GLU A 413 30.79 27.23 1.18
N ARG A 414 30.75 25.97 1.61
CA ARG A 414 30.98 25.55 3.00
C ARG A 414 32.35 24.91 3.24
N ALA A 415 33.22 24.80 2.23
CA ALA A 415 34.60 24.33 2.30
C ALA A 415 35.58 25.48 2.11
#